data_5ae5975b6cce9692da0472c159840d32
#
_entry.id   5ae5975b6cce9692da0472c159840d32
#
_cell.length_a   1.000
_cell.length_b   1.000
_cell.length_c   1.000
_cell.angle_alpha   90.00
_cell.angle_beta   90.00
_cell.angle_gamma   90.00
#
_symmetry.space_group_name_H-M   'P 1'
#
loop_
_entity.id
_entity.type
_entity.pdbx_description
1 polymer ?
#
loop_
_entity_poly.entity_id
_entity_poly.type
_entity_poly.pdbx_seq_one_letter_code
_entity_poly.pdbx_strand_id
1 'polypeptide(L)'
;MLFDVLHAGGQDLTSLPYSQRREALEMVVDAGGTIQVPDAVALPLDEALAVSEKLGLEGVVAKRRDSAYRPGVRSTDWRKIKHAQHTDVVVVGWRPGRGERAGSIGSLLVVTRTPDGLRYAGRVGAGLSDRDLARLEKKIAALAADEPIVDDVPAAESRDARWLSRGLAAEVEHGGWTGSKRLRHPVWRGLRPDLASSPDGTVDA
;
A
#
# COMPACT_ATOMS: atom_id res chain seq x y z
N MET A 1 -13.75 11.15 -16.37
CA MET A 1 -14.61 10.93 -15.18
C MET A 1 -14.78 12.24 -14.44
N LEU A 2 -16.03 12.65 -14.17
CA LEU A 2 -16.36 13.84 -13.38
C LEU A 2 -17.02 13.41 -12.06
N PHE A 3 -16.66 14.04 -10.96
CA PHE A 3 -17.13 13.65 -9.61
C PHE A 3 -17.50 14.84 -8.72
N ASP A 4 -17.43 16.06 -9.24
CA ASP A 4 -17.91 17.29 -8.61
C ASP A 4 -18.01 18.38 -9.66
N VAL A 5 -18.82 19.42 -9.38
CA VAL A 5 -18.91 20.65 -10.16
C VAL A 5 -18.71 21.85 -9.25
N LEU A 6 -17.85 22.77 -9.65
CA LEU A 6 -17.49 23.95 -8.85
C LEU A 6 -18.10 25.22 -9.40
N HIS A 7 -18.42 25.24 -10.69
CA HIS A 7 -19.07 26.36 -11.39
C HIS A 7 -20.06 25.83 -12.41
N ALA A 8 -21.25 26.37 -12.44
CA ALA A 8 -22.27 26.05 -13.43
C ALA A 8 -23.17 27.25 -13.65
N GLY A 9 -23.61 27.47 -14.91
CA GLY A 9 -24.49 28.59 -15.25
C GLY A 9 -23.96 29.98 -14.86
N GLY A 10 -22.63 30.16 -14.84
CA GLY A 10 -21.99 31.42 -14.41
C GLY A 10 -21.93 31.63 -12.88
N GLN A 11 -22.33 30.64 -12.10
CA GLN A 11 -22.33 30.71 -10.63
C GLN A 11 -21.21 29.86 -10.01
N ASP A 12 -20.61 30.38 -8.94
CA ASP A 12 -19.69 29.65 -8.08
C ASP A 12 -20.50 28.78 -7.10
N LEU A 13 -20.25 27.47 -7.13
CA LEU A 13 -20.92 26.49 -6.28
C LEU A 13 -20.05 25.99 -5.13
N THR A 14 -18.83 26.48 -4.99
CA THR A 14 -17.84 25.95 -4.03
C THR A 14 -18.32 26.05 -2.57
N SER A 15 -19.15 27.04 -2.23
CA SER A 15 -19.73 27.20 -0.90
C SER A 15 -20.90 26.26 -0.60
N LEU A 16 -21.50 25.66 -1.62
CA LEU A 16 -22.61 24.73 -1.45
C LEU A 16 -22.16 23.39 -0.87
N PRO A 17 -23.06 22.68 -0.16
CA PRO A 17 -22.83 21.28 0.23
C PRO A 17 -22.50 20.39 -0.96
N TYR A 18 -21.64 19.38 -0.75
CA TYR A 18 -21.31 18.42 -1.81
C TYR A 18 -22.53 17.75 -2.45
N SER A 19 -23.57 17.45 -1.66
CA SER A 19 -24.83 16.88 -2.17
C SER A 19 -25.47 17.76 -3.26
N GLN A 20 -25.54 19.07 -3.04
CA GLN A 20 -26.11 20.02 -4.00
C GLN A 20 -25.23 20.19 -5.24
N ARG A 21 -23.92 20.22 -5.06
CA ARG A 21 -22.99 20.25 -6.20
C ARG A 21 -23.06 18.97 -7.03
N ARG A 22 -23.29 17.84 -6.37
CA ARG A 22 -23.49 16.56 -7.06
C ARG A 22 -24.75 16.54 -7.90
N GLU A 23 -25.88 17.02 -7.36
CA GLU A 23 -27.14 17.17 -8.09
C GLU A 23 -26.97 18.13 -9.28
N ALA A 24 -26.27 19.25 -9.09
CA ALA A 24 -25.97 20.18 -10.17
C ALA A 24 -25.10 19.51 -11.27
N LEU A 25 -24.11 18.70 -10.90
CA LEU A 25 -23.30 17.95 -11.85
C LEU A 25 -24.15 17.02 -12.72
N GLU A 26 -25.08 16.29 -12.11
CA GLU A 26 -25.97 15.35 -12.81
C GLU A 26 -26.97 16.06 -13.75
N MET A 27 -27.34 17.29 -13.39
CA MET A 27 -28.23 18.11 -14.25
C MET A 27 -27.50 18.74 -15.46
N VAL A 28 -26.23 19.14 -15.31
CA VAL A 28 -25.49 19.88 -16.36
C VAL A 28 -24.68 18.98 -17.28
N VAL A 29 -24.43 17.74 -16.89
CA VAL A 29 -23.62 16.81 -17.67
C VAL A 29 -24.54 15.76 -18.31
N ASP A 30 -24.65 15.83 -19.62
CA ASP A 30 -25.21 14.71 -20.40
C ASP A 30 -24.15 13.61 -20.47
N ALA A 31 -24.27 12.62 -19.57
CA ALA A 31 -23.33 11.53 -19.45
C ALA A 31 -23.44 10.59 -20.65
N GLY A 32 -22.47 10.65 -21.53
CA GLY A 32 -22.41 9.82 -22.74
C GLY A 32 -20.99 9.83 -23.36
N GLY A 33 -20.65 8.78 -24.06
CA GLY A 33 -19.38 8.66 -24.78
C GLY A 33 -18.15 8.70 -23.85
N THR A 34 -17.32 9.71 -24.01
CA THR A 34 -16.06 9.86 -23.24
C THR A 34 -16.23 10.46 -21.85
N ILE A 35 -17.40 11.06 -21.54
CA ILE A 35 -17.69 11.69 -20.25
C ILE A 35 -18.49 10.69 -19.40
N GLN A 36 -17.94 10.39 -18.23
CA GLN A 36 -18.56 9.51 -17.24
C GLN A 36 -18.72 10.25 -15.92
N VAL A 37 -19.92 10.15 -15.34
CA VAL A 37 -20.24 10.59 -13.99
C VAL A 37 -20.52 9.32 -13.18
N PRO A 38 -19.56 8.83 -12.35
CA PRO A 38 -19.78 7.60 -11.60
C PRO A 38 -20.87 7.81 -10.55
N ASP A 39 -21.65 6.77 -10.28
CA ASP A 39 -22.71 6.82 -9.28
C ASP A 39 -22.15 7.16 -7.88
N ALA A 40 -22.89 8.00 -7.17
CA ALA A 40 -22.66 8.26 -5.76
C ALA A 40 -23.57 7.35 -4.94
N VAL A 41 -22.97 6.36 -4.25
CA VAL A 41 -23.73 5.39 -3.46
C VAL A 41 -23.66 5.75 -1.97
N ALA A 42 -24.78 5.64 -1.28
CA ALA A 42 -24.88 5.82 0.17
C ALA A 42 -24.89 4.44 0.83
N LEU A 43 -23.75 3.78 0.86
CA LEU A 43 -23.54 2.46 1.48
C LEU A 43 -22.63 2.58 2.72
N PRO A 44 -22.73 1.64 3.68
CA PRO A 44 -21.69 1.43 4.66
C PRO A 44 -20.33 1.24 3.98
N LEU A 45 -19.24 1.62 4.67
CA LEU A 45 -17.92 1.63 4.07
C LEU A 45 -17.44 0.25 3.60
N ASP A 46 -17.70 -0.77 4.39
CA ASP A 46 -17.37 -2.17 4.10
C ASP A 46 -18.09 -2.69 2.85
N GLU A 47 -19.38 -2.37 2.71
CA GLU A 47 -20.15 -2.72 1.51
C GLU A 47 -19.64 -1.97 0.27
N ALA A 48 -19.37 -0.66 0.40
CA ALA A 48 -18.83 0.13 -0.70
C ALA A 48 -17.43 -0.38 -1.15
N LEU A 49 -16.59 -0.78 -0.22
CA LEU A 49 -15.31 -1.43 -0.52
C LEU A 49 -15.52 -2.77 -1.23
N ALA A 50 -16.40 -3.63 -0.74
CA ALA A 50 -16.67 -4.92 -1.36
C ALA A 50 -17.18 -4.79 -2.82
N VAL A 51 -18.05 -3.79 -3.09
CA VAL A 51 -18.50 -3.49 -4.45
C VAL A 51 -17.35 -3.00 -5.32
N SER A 52 -16.55 -2.07 -4.81
CA SER A 52 -15.40 -1.49 -5.51
C SER A 52 -14.34 -2.55 -5.86
N GLU A 53 -14.11 -3.52 -4.98
CA GLU A 53 -13.21 -4.65 -5.22
C GLU A 53 -13.71 -5.56 -6.35
N LYS A 54 -15.00 -5.93 -6.31
CA LYS A 54 -15.63 -6.72 -7.40
C LYS A 54 -15.54 -6.05 -8.76
N LEU A 55 -15.55 -4.71 -8.79
CA LEU A 55 -15.38 -3.91 -10.00
C LEU A 55 -13.92 -3.69 -10.40
N GLY A 56 -12.96 -4.25 -9.67
CA GLY A 56 -11.52 -4.09 -9.93
C GLY A 56 -11.01 -2.66 -9.72
N LEU A 57 -11.69 -1.84 -8.90
CA LEU A 57 -11.31 -0.45 -8.63
C LEU A 57 -10.24 -0.39 -7.52
N GLU A 58 -9.45 0.68 -7.51
CA GLU A 58 -8.37 0.89 -6.51
C GLU A 58 -8.88 1.08 -5.07
N GLY A 59 -10.16 1.39 -4.92
CA GLY A 59 -10.80 1.74 -3.66
C GLY A 59 -11.93 2.73 -3.86
N VAL A 60 -12.34 3.39 -2.80
CA VAL A 60 -13.45 4.35 -2.80
C VAL A 60 -13.00 5.74 -2.31
N VAL A 61 -13.76 6.77 -2.67
CA VAL A 61 -13.63 8.10 -2.07
C VAL A 61 -14.90 8.40 -1.28
N ALA A 62 -14.77 8.38 0.05
CA ALA A 62 -15.83 8.81 0.94
C ALA A 62 -15.85 10.34 1.00
N LYS A 63 -17.01 10.93 0.71
CA LYS A 63 -17.21 12.37 0.67
C LYS A 63 -18.31 12.76 1.64
N ARG A 64 -18.02 13.73 2.50
CA ARG A 64 -18.99 14.26 3.45
C ARG A 64 -20.05 15.09 2.71
N ARG A 65 -21.31 14.72 2.83
CA ARG A 65 -22.42 15.26 2.02
C ARG A 65 -22.67 16.76 2.22
N ASP A 66 -22.48 17.26 3.43
CA ASP A 66 -22.70 18.65 3.82
C ASP A 66 -21.43 19.53 3.69
N SER A 67 -20.34 19.01 3.12
CA SER A 67 -19.09 19.74 3.00
C SER A 67 -19.07 20.73 1.83
N ALA A 68 -18.59 21.95 2.10
CA ALA A 68 -18.20 22.90 1.06
C ALA A 68 -16.88 22.47 0.41
N TYR A 69 -16.63 22.92 -0.80
CA TYR A 69 -15.34 22.72 -1.46
C TYR A 69 -14.34 23.80 -0.96
N ARG A 70 -13.15 23.38 -0.56
CA ARG A 70 -12.08 24.28 -0.07
C ARG A 70 -10.87 24.19 -1.00
N PRO A 71 -10.69 25.12 -1.94
CA PRO A 71 -9.55 25.13 -2.84
C PRO A 71 -8.21 25.16 -2.10
N GLY A 72 -7.26 24.36 -2.51
CA GLY A 72 -5.91 24.33 -1.93
C GLY A 72 -5.80 23.73 -0.53
N VAL A 73 -6.92 23.29 0.08
CA VAL A 73 -6.92 22.68 1.42
C VAL A 73 -7.09 21.19 1.32
N ARG A 74 -6.20 20.45 1.99
CA ARG A 74 -6.37 18.99 2.18
C ARG A 74 -7.36 18.76 3.33
N SER A 75 -8.66 18.72 2.99
CA SER A 75 -9.73 18.50 3.96
C SER A 75 -9.89 17.02 4.33
N THR A 76 -10.34 16.75 5.56
CA THR A 76 -10.78 15.43 6.02
C THR A 76 -12.19 15.07 5.54
N ASP A 77 -12.90 16.01 4.92
CA ASP A 77 -14.25 15.79 4.37
C ASP A 77 -14.27 14.86 3.16
N TRP A 78 -13.13 14.74 2.49
CA TRP A 78 -12.91 13.78 1.41
C TRP A 78 -11.80 12.81 1.77
N ARG A 79 -12.13 11.54 1.88
CA ARG A 79 -11.19 10.49 2.26
C ARG A 79 -11.07 9.44 1.17
N LYS A 80 -9.89 9.32 0.58
CA LYS A 80 -9.58 8.18 -0.29
C LYS A 80 -9.25 6.96 0.58
N ILE A 81 -10.01 5.89 0.40
CA ILE A 81 -9.86 4.61 1.09
C ILE A 81 -9.53 3.58 0.00
N LYS A 82 -8.32 3.09 0.03
CA LYS A 82 -7.83 2.09 -0.94
C LYS A 82 -8.04 0.69 -0.39
N HIS A 83 -8.15 -0.28 -1.30
CA HIS A 83 -8.05 -1.68 -0.91
C HIS A 83 -6.66 -1.96 -0.34
N ALA A 84 -6.62 -2.61 0.79
CA ALA A 84 -5.40 -3.18 1.33
C ALA A 84 -5.13 -4.51 0.60
N GLN A 85 -4.02 -4.59 -0.10
CA GLN A 85 -3.55 -5.85 -0.68
C GLN A 85 -2.56 -6.50 0.27
N HIS A 86 -2.68 -7.81 0.45
CA HIS A 86 -1.75 -8.60 1.25
C HIS A 86 -0.93 -9.48 0.31
N THR A 87 0.35 -9.59 0.60
CA THR A 87 1.27 -10.41 -0.18
C THR A 87 2.26 -11.10 0.75
N ASP A 88 2.44 -12.40 0.54
CA ASP A 88 3.51 -13.15 1.17
C ASP A 88 4.85 -12.77 0.53
N VAL A 89 5.80 -12.48 1.38
CA VAL A 89 7.15 -12.07 1.01
C VAL A 89 8.18 -12.91 1.76
N VAL A 90 9.40 -12.90 1.25
CA VAL A 90 10.54 -13.49 1.95
C VAL A 90 11.48 -12.36 2.37
N VAL A 91 11.76 -12.26 3.67
CA VAL A 91 12.78 -11.35 4.21
C VAL A 91 14.14 -11.94 3.93
N VAL A 92 14.98 -11.24 3.17
CA VAL A 92 16.32 -11.71 2.75
C VAL A 92 17.45 -10.90 3.40
N GLY A 93 17.09 -9.81 4.05
CA GLY A 93 18.05 -8.93 4.71
C GLY A 93 17.35 -7.79 5.44
N TRP A 94 18.13 -6.93 6.03
CA TRP A 94 17.64 -5.76 6.76
C TRP A 94 18.66 -4.63 6.73
N ARG A 95 18.19 -3.42 7.02
CA ARG A 95 19.06 -2.24 7.17
C ARG A 95 18.93 -1.68 8.57
N PRO A 96 20.03 -1.24 9.16
CA PRO A 96 20.02 -0.57 10.45
C PRO A 96 19.13 0.68 10.47
N GLY A 97 18.50 0.92 11.59
CA GLY A 97 17.78 2.16 11.85
C GLY A 97 18.73 3.34 12.04
N ARG A 98 18.14 4.53 12.14
CA ARG A 98 18.87 5.78 12.42
C ARG A 98 18.32 6.43 13.70
N GLY A 99 19.11 7.31 14.31
CA GLY A 99 18.71 8.02 15.53
C GLY A 99 18.50 7.02 16.69
N GLU A 100 17.36 7.10 17.34
CA GLU A 100 16.99 6.23 18.48
C GLU A 100 16.94 4.74 18.14
N ARG A 101 16.80 4.37 16.87
CA ARG A 101 16.85 2.99 16.38
C ARG A 101 18.22 2.59 15.81
N ALA A 102 19.27 3.37 16.08
CA ALA A 102 20.62 3.01 15.67
C ALA A 102 21.02 1.68 16.31
N GLY A 103 21.44 0.70 15.50
CA GLY A 103 21.81 -0.65 15.97
C GLY A 103 20.67 -1.68 15.99
N SER A 104 19.42 -1.26 15.85
CA SER A 104 18.24 -2.12 15.68
C SER A 104 17.78 -2.16 14.22
N ILE A 105 16.77 -2.98 13.91
CA ILE A 105 16.20 -3.10 12.57
C ILE A 105 15.46 -1.81 12.21
N GLY A 106 15.95 -1.07 11.23
CA GLY A 106 15.26 0.10 10.67
C GLY A 106 14.26 -0.27 9.58
N SER A 107 14.62 -1.25 8.74
CA SER A 107 13.73 -1.78 7.70
C SER A 107 14.19 -3.16 7.23
N LEU A 108 13.27 -3.95 6.74
CA LEU A 108 13.49 -5.28 6.15
C LEU A 108 13.59 -5.16 4.62
N LEU A 109 14.48 -5.92 4.01
CA LEU A 109 14.58 -6.10 2.57
C LEU A 109 13.80 -7.36 2.21
N VAL A 110 12.83 -7.20 1.32
CA VAL A 110 11.91 -8.29 1.00
C VAL A 110 11.91 -8.62 -0.50
N VAL A 111 11.73 -9.88 -0.79
CA VAL A 111 11.58 -10.43 -2.12
C VAL A 111 10.23 -11.12 -2.26
N THR A 112 9.74 -11.27 -3.47
CA THR A 112 8.60 -12.10 -3.82
C THR A 112 9.03 -13.20 -4.76
N ARG A 113 8.27 -14.28 -4.77
CA ARG A 113 8.46 -15.37 -5.72
C ARG A 113 7.86 -14.98 -7.06
N THR A 114 8.60 -15.30 -8.11
CA THR A 114 8.13 -15.22 -9.49
C THR A 114 8.42 -16.55 -10.18
N PRO A 115 7.86 -16.83 -11.35
CA PRO A 115 8.22 -18.03 -12.12
C PRO A 115 9.72 -18.15 -12.40
N ASP A 116 10.42 -17.02 -12.47
CA ASP A 116 11.87 -16.95 -12.77
C ASP A 116 12.74 -16.99 -11.49
N GLY A 117 12.16 -17.22 -10.31
CA GLY A 117 12.86 -17.22 -9.03
C GLY A 117 12.46 -16.07 -8.10
N LEU A 118 13.31 -15.75 -7.13
CA LEU A 118 13.09 -14.66 -6.19
C LEU A 118 13.41 -13.31 -6.84
N ARG A 119 12.56 -12.32 -6.64
CA ARG A 119 12.75 -10.95 -7.11
C ARG A 119 12.60 -9.95 -6.00
N TYR A 120 13.51 -9.00 -5.90
CA TYR A 120 13.42 -7.91 -4.93
C TYR A 120 12.12 -7.13 -5.06
N ALA A 121 11.36 -7.07 -3.99
CA ALA A 121 10.04 -6.42 -3.94
C ALA A 121 10.03 -5.07 -3.21
N GLY A 122 11.11 -4.73 -2.52
CA GLY A 122 11.24 -3.45 -1.85
C GLY A 122 11.67 -3.53 -0.39
N ARG A 123 11.42 -2.45 0.33
CA ARG A 123 11.80 -2.25 1.72
C ARG A 123 10.58 -2.01 2.60
N VAL A 124 10.50 -2.72 3.72
CA VAL A 124 9.42 -2.62 4.70
C VAL A 124 9.97 -2.00 5.98
N GLY A 125 9.53 -0.79 6.32
CA GLY A 125 9.94 -0.07 7.54
C GLY A 125 8.77 0.37 8.41
N ALA A 126 7.54 0.29 7.90
CA ALA A 126 6.31 0.61 8.63
C ALA A 126 5.67 -0.66 9.21
N GLY A 127 4.94 -0.53 10.32
CA GLY A 127 4.18 -1.62 10.94
C GLY A 127 4.99 -2.54 11.87
N LEU A 128 6.28 -2.33 11.99
CA LEU A 128 7.13 -3.10 12.92
C LEU A 128 6.90 -2.62 14.36
N SER A 129 6.25 -3.45 15.16
CA SER A 129 6.13 -3.22 16.60
C SER A 129 7.40 -3.64 17.35
N ASP A 130 7.59 -3.16 18.57
CA ASP A 130 8.75 -3.58 19.41
C ASP A 130 8.76 -5.09 19.64
N ARG A 131 7.59 -5.72 19.72
CA ARG A 131 7.45 -7.17 19.80
C ARG A 131 7.94 -7.87 18.53
N ASP A 132 7.61 -7.31 17.35
CA ASP A 132 8.10 -7.85 16.08
C ASP A 132 9.59 -7.69 15.96
N LEU A 133 10.13 -6.54 16.33
CA LEU A 133 11.57 -6.28 16.33
C LEU A 133 12.30 -7.29 17.21
N ALA A 134 11.88 -7.51 18.44
CA ALA A 134 12.51 -8.48 19.34
C ALA A 134 12.46 -9.93 18.82
N ARG A 135 11.35 -10.32 18.13
CA ARG A 135 11.23 -11.64 17.48
C ARG A 135 12.13 -11.77 16.26
N LEU A 136 12.18 -10.72 15.44
CA LEU A 136 13.02 -10.68 14.24
C LEU A 136 14.51 -10.72 14.61
N GLU A 137 14.96 -9.92 15.57
CA GLU A 137 16.35 -9.85 16.00
C GLU A 137 16.88 -11.22 16.42
N LYS A 138 16.09 -11.99 17.21
CA LYS A 138 16.46 -13.36 17.59
C LYS A 138 16.64 -14.30 16.39
N LYS A 139 15.74 -14.20 15.39
CA LYS A 139 15.81 -15.06 14.21
C LYS A 139 16.93 -14.65 13.26
N ILE A 140 17.08 -13.36 13.06
CA ILE A 140 18.09 -12.75 12.18
C ILE A 140 19.50 -13.02 12.67
N ALA A 141 19.75 -12.94 13.99
CA ALA A 141 21.07 -13.22 14.57
C ALA A 141 21.59 -14.63 14.24
N ALA A 142 20.68 -15.62 14.16
CA ALA A 142 21.02 -17.00 13.81
C ALA A 142 21.19 -17.23 12.30
N LEU A 143 20.86 -16.26 11.47
CA LEU A 143 20.81 -16.39 10.00
C LEU A 143 21.72 -15.36 9.30
N ALA A 144 22.61 -14.68 10.02
CA ALA A 144 23.49 -13.67 9.42
C ALA A 144 24.37 -14.26 8.31
N ALA A 145 24.51 -13.53 7.21
CA ALA A 145 25.34 -13.87 6.07
C ALA A 145 26.05 -12.63 5.52
N ASP A 146 27.18 -12.84 4.84
CA ASP A 146 27.95 -11.77 4.22
C ASP A 146 27.39 -11.38 2.83
N GLU A 147 26.74 -12.31 2.15
CA GLU A 147 26.21 -12.12 0.79
C GLU A 147 24.70 -12.30 0.71
N PRO A 148 24.04 -11.59 -0.21
CA PRO A 148 22.61 -11.74 -0.46
C PRO A 148 22.30 -13.09 -1.12
N ILE A 149 21.11 -13.63 -0.85
CA ILE A 149 20.58 -14.81 -1.56
C ILE A 149 19.83 -14.41 -2.86
N VAL A 150 19.87 -13.14 -3.25
CA VAL A 150 19.26 -12.58 -4.47
C VAL A 150 20.15 -11.49 -5.05
N ASP A 151 20.23 -11.41 -6.38
CA ASP A 151 21.17 -10.52 -7.09
C ASP A 151 20.55 -9.18 -7.53
N ASP A 152 19.21 -9.05 -7.54
CA ASP A 152 18.51 -7.90 -8.11
C ASP A 152 18.23 -6.77 -7.10
N VAL A 153 18.88 -6.78 -5.94
CA VAL A 153 18.75 -5.70 -4.95
C VAL A 153 19.51 -4.46 -5.43
N PRO A 154 18.86 -3.30 -5.56
CA PRO A 154 19.52 -2.08 -6.02
C PRO A 154 20.70 -1.69 -5.12
N ALA A 155 21.80 -1.21 -5.71
CA ALA A 155 23.02 -0.83 -4.99
C ALA A 155 22.76 0.19 -3.85
N ALA A 156 21.80 1.10 -4.02
CA ALA A 156 21.40 2.04 -2.97
C ALA A 156 20.77 1.37 -1.73
N GLU A 157 20.14 0.21 -1.91
CA GLU A 157 19.55 -0.58 -0.84
C GLU A 157 20.54 -1.58 -0.24
N SER A 158 21.51 -2.07 -1.02
CA SER A 158 22.53 -3.03 -0.59
C SER A 158 23.63 -2.42 0.27
N ARG A 159 23.93 -1.12 0.09
CA ARG A 159 25.13 -0.47 0.69
C ARG A 159 25.30 -0.68 2.18
N ASP A 160 24.22 -0.59 2.97
CA ASP A 160 24.21 -0.75 4.42
C ASP A 160 23.38 -1.98 4.84
N ALA A 161 23.14 -2.89 3.91
CA ALA A 161 22.33 -4.07 4.17
C ALA A 161 23.11 -5.11 4.97
N ARG A 162 22.37 -5.85 5.78
CA ARG A 162 22.82 -7.06 6.44
C ARG A 162 21.96 -8.21 5.94
N TRP A 163 22.61 -9.25 5.44
CA TRP A 163 21.97 -10.32 4.72
C TRP A 163 21.63 -11.51 5.61
N LEU A 164 20.74 -12.34 5.13
CA LEU A 164 20.35 -13.60 5.75
C LEU A 164 20.78 -14.76 4.86
N SER A 165 21.37 -15.80 5.45
CA SER A 165 21.76 -17.05 4.79
C SER A 165 20.55 -17.85 4.32
N ARG A 166 19.37 -17.58 4.89
CA ARG A 166 18.07 -18.16 4.55
C ARG A 166 16.98 -17.13 4.76
N GLY A 167 16.01 -17.08 3.83
CA GLY A 167 14.88 -16.19 3.94
C GLY A 167 13.91 -16.53 5.06
N LEU A 168 13.18 -15.54 5.54
CA LEU A 168 12.09 -15.69 6.50
C LEU A 168 10.77 -15.30 5.81
N ALA A 169 9.82 -16.25 5.77
CA ALA A 169 8.49 -15.98 5.22
C ALA A 169 7.73 -14.98 6.12
N ALA A 170 7.07 -14.03 5.49
CA ALA A 170 6.35 -12.97 6.17
C ALA A 170 5.19 -12.47 5.29
N GLU A 171 4.25 -11.77 5.90
CA GLU A 171 3.16 -11.09 5.23
C GLU A 171 3.35 -9.57 5.33
N VAL A 172 3.05 -8.90 4.21
CA VAL A 172 2.99 -7.44 4.15
C VAL A 172 1.68 -6.98 3.52
N GLU A 173 1.15 -5.89 4.06
CA GLU A 173 0.08 -5.13 3.41
C GLU A 173 0.71 -4.05 2.53
N HIS A 174 0.12 -3.76 1.37
CA HIS A 174 0.64 -2.74 0.47
C HIS A 174 -0.48 -2.10 -0.38
N GLY A 175 -0.20 -0.94 -0.94
CA GLY A 175 -1.10 -0.19 -1.81
C GLY A 175 -0.97 -0.53 -3.30
N GLY A 176 -0.57 -1.76 -3.64
CA GLY A 176 -0.33 -2.20 -5.02
C GLY A 176 1.15 -2.20 -5.41
N TRP A 177 1.41 -2.39 -6.69
CA TRP A 177 2.75 -2.50 -7.28
C TRP A 177 3.13 -1.26 -8.09
N THR A 178 4.42 -0.94 -8.10
CA THR A 178 4.97 0.07 -9.02
C THR A 178 5.20 -0.54 -10.41
N GLY A 179 5.44 0.31 -11.43
CA GLY A 179 5.86 -0.16 -12.75
C GLY A 179 7.17 -0.97 -12.73
N SER A 180 8.04 -0.73 -11.74
CA SER A 180 9.29 -1.49 -11.52
C SER A 180 9.10 -2.75 -10.67
N LYS A 181 7.84 -3.19 -10.47
CA LYS A 181 7.51 -4.39 -9.67
C LYS A 181 8.00 -4.32 -8.21
N ARG A 182 7.88 -3.13 -7.58
CA ARG A 182 8.12 -2.92 -6.15
C ARG A 182 6.80 -2.68 -5.43
N LEU A 183 6.72 -3.09 -4.16
CA LEU A 183 5.56 -2.85 -3.30
C LEU A 183 5.41 -1.35 -3.00
N ARG A 184 4.19 -0.82 -3.11
CA ARG A 184 3.86 0.56 -2.73
C ARG A 184 3.47 0.64 -1.28
N HIS A 185 4.20 1.45 -0.50
CA HIS A 185 3.91 1.71 0.91
C HIS A 185 3.71 0.43 1.73
N PRO A 186 4.63 -0.55 1.67
CA PRO A 186 4.45 -1.80 2.38
C PRO A 186 4.49 -1.59 3.88
N VAL A 187 3.59 -2.30 4.56
CA VAL A 187 3.41 -2.31 6.02
C VAL A 187 3.54 -3.73 6.51
N TRP A 188 4.39 -3.95 7.49
CA TRP A 188 4.58 -5.26 8.11
C TRP A 188 3.31 -5.78 8.78
N ARG A 189 2.99 -7.06 8.55
CA ARG A 189 1.87 -7.74 9.19
C ARG A 189 2.32 -8.90 10.09
N GLY A 190 3.43 -9.52 9.80
CA GLY A 190 3.99 -10.57 10.66
C GLY A 190 4.83 -11.60 9.91
N LEU A 191 5.52 -12.44 10.69
CA LEU A 191 6.12 -13.65 10.15
C LEU A 191 5.05 -14.68 9.83
N ARG A 192 5.27 -15.47 8.77
CA ARG A 192 4.45 -16.59 8.33
C ARG A 192 5.19 -17.91 8.58
N PRO A 193 5.19 -18.40 9.85
CA PRO A 193 5.88 -19.64 10.17
C PRO A 193 5.17 -20.89 9.61
N ASP A 194 3.92 -20.74 9.19
CA ASP A 194 3.12 -21.73 8.48
C ASP A 194 3.60 -21.97 7.04
N LEU A 195 4.25 -20.97 6.44
CA LEU A 195 4.92 -21.11 5.17
C LEU A 195 6.36 -21.57 5.44
N ALA A 196 6.62 -22.87 5.33
CA ALA A 196 7.95 -23.42 5.49
C ALA A 196 8.89 -22.79 4.44
N SER A 197 9.95 -22.13 4.89
CA SER A 197 11.02 -21.73 3.99
C SER A 197 11.89 -22.96 3.73
N SER A 198 11.88 -23.47 2.49
CA SER A 198 12.87 -24.44 2.04
C SER A 198 14.28 -23.88 2.17
N PRO A 199 15.33 -24.71 2.27
CA PRO A 199 16.72 -24.29 2.46
C PRO A 199 17.22 -23.29 1.40
N ASP A 200 16.62 -23.30 0.23
CA ASP A 200 16.88 -22.43 -0.92
C ASP A 200 16.08 -21.12 -0.92
N GLY A 201 15.43 -20.78 0.20
CA GLY A 201 14.57 -19.59 0.30
C GLY A 201 13.18 -19.79 -0.33
N THR A 202 12.86 -21.02 -0.75
CA THR A 202 11.55 -21.33 -1.30
C THR A 202 10.51 -21.46 -0.19
N VAL A 203 9.34 -20.88 -0.39
CA VAL A 203 8.14 -21.04 0.45
C VAL A 203 7.25 -22.02 -0.32
N ASP A 204 6.97 -23.18 0.25
CA ASP A 204 5.99 -24.10 -0.32
C ASP A 204 4.59 -23.45 -0.26
N ALA A 205 3.87 -23.50 -1.38
CA ALA A 205 2.54 -22.96 -1.53
C ALA A 205 1.50 -23.89 -0.93
#